data_c9683c865370806c6ef41eafc4efdf8f
#
_entry.id   c9683c865370806c6ef41eafc4efdf8f
#
_cell.length_a   1.000
_cell.length_b   1.000
_cell.length_c   1.000
_cell.angle_alpha   90.00
_cell.angle_beta   90.00
_cell.angle_gamma   90.00
#
_symmetry.space_group_name_H-M   'P 1'
#
loop_
_entity.id
_entity.type
_entity.pdbx_description
1 polymer ?
#
loop_
_entity_poly.entity_id
_entity_poly.type
_entity_poly.pdbx_seq_one_letter_code
_entity_poly.pdbx_strand_id
1 'polypeptide(L)'
;VWFFHYMPVGNDAVPALLPTPEQRKLIYERIRRFRETKPIFSMDFQNDAEYVGGCIAGGRRYLHINAAGDVEPCVFIHYSNVNIHECSLLDALKSPLFMAYHNGQPFNQNMLRPCPMLENPEYLRKMVKQSGAESTDLQSPESVDHLCDKCKLYAENWEKTANELWYENERQTKS
;
A
#
# COMPACT_ATOMS: atom_id res chain seq x y z
N VAL A 1 15.14 2.27 12.20
CA VAL A 1 14.95 3.24 11.11
C VAL A 1 13.87 2.72 10.18
N TRP A 2 12.94 3.59 9.75
CA TRP A 2 11.92 3.27 8.79
C TRP A 2 12.14 4.09 7.53
N PHE A 3 12.13 3.42 6.38
CA PHE A 3 12.22 4.05 5.08
C PHE A 3 10.85 4.00 4.42
N PHE A 4 10.38 5.16 3.96
CA PHE A 4 9.12 5.31 3.23
C PHE A 4 9.37 6.00 1.91
N HIS A 5 8.67 5.56 0.87
CA HIS A 5 8.55 6.33 -0.35
C HIS A 5 7.48 7.41 -0.18
N TYR A 6 7.54 8.43 -1.02
CA TYR A 6 6.44 9.38 -1.14
C TYR A 6 5.13 8.65 -1.47
N MET A 7 4.04 9.07 -0.84
CA MET A 7 2.70 8.54 -1.06
C MET A 7 1.82 9.65 -1.61
N PRO A 8 1.20 9.51 -2.81
CA PRO A 8 0.48 10.59 -3.49
C PRO A 8 -0.97 10.72 -2.98
N VAL A 9 -1.12 10.96 -1.68
CA VAL A 9 -2.42 11.10 -0.98
C VAL A 9 -2.92 12.53 -1.08
N GLY A 10 -4.21 12.69 -1.36
CA GLY A 10 -4.90 13.98 -1.48
C GLY A 10 -4.89 14.54 -2.92
N ASN A 11 -5.85 15.42 -3.20
CA ASN A 11 -6.09 15.96 -4.54
C ASN A 11 -4.87 16.71 -5.12
N ASP A 12 -4.10 17.40 -4.27
CA ASP A 12 -2.96 18.22 -4.67
C ASP A 12 -1.62 17.46 -4.67
N ALA A 13 -1.65 16.14 -4.43
CA ALA A 13 -0.45 15.32 -4.44
C ALA A 13 0.22 15.31 -5.82
N VAL A 14 1.55 15.38 -5.83
CA VAL A 14 2.37 15.53 -7.06
C VAL A 14 2.96 14.17 -7.44
N PRO A 15 2.41 13.44 -8.45
CA PRO A 15 2.91 12.11 -8.84
C PRO A 15 4.39 12.11 -9.27
N ALA A 16 4.91 13.23 -9.76
CA ALA A 16 6.32 13.37 -10.14
C ALA A 16 7.31 13.22 -8.97
N LEU A 17 6.84 13.26 -7.72
CA LEU A 17 7.64 12.99 -6.52
C LEU A 17 7.75 11.49 -6.20
N LEU A 18 7.00 10.64 -6.87
CA LEU A 18 7.16 9.19 -6.75
C LEU A 18 8.55 8.76 -7.28
N PRO A 19 9.24 7.83 -6.62
CA PRO A 19 10.54 7.39 -7.07
C PRO A 19 10.45 6.71 -8.44
N THR A 20 11.44 6.95 -9.30
CA THR A 20 11.56 6.19 -10.54
C THR A 20 11.88 4.71 -10.26
N PRO A 21 11.68 3.78 -11.22
CA PRO A 21 12.07 2.39 -11.05
C PRO A 21 13.53 2.22 -10.63
N GLU A 22 14.44 3.02 -11.21
CA GLU A 22 15.88 3.00 -10.90
C GLU A 22 16.16 3.48 -9.47
N GLN A 23 15.50 4.55 -9.05
CA GLN A 23 15.61 5.06 -7.66
C GLN A 23 15.08 4.03 -6.66
N ARG A 24 13.92 3.42 -6.95
CA ARG A 24 13.34 2.40 -6.07
C ARG A 24 14.21 1.14 -6.01
N LYS A 25 14.76 0.69 -7.13
CA LYS A 25 15.76 -0.40 -7.17
C LYS A 25 16.98 -0.07 -6.33
N LEU A 26 17.53 1.13 -6.48
CA LEU A 26 18.69 1.58 -5.69
C LEU A 26 18.39 1.58 -4.19
N ILE A 27 17.22 2.07 -3.77
CA ILE A 27 16.79 2.06 -2.36
C ILE A 27 16.71 0.63 -1.84
N TYR A 28 16.05 -0.27 -2.58
CA TYR A 28 15.93 -1.69 -2.27
C TYR A 28 17.30 -2.35 -2.03
N GLU A 29 18.25 -2.19 -2.96
CA GLU A 29 19.59 -2.77 -2.86
C GLU A 29 20.40 -2.16 -1.70
N ARG A 30 20.30 -0.83 -1.51
CA ARG A 30 21.05 -0.13 -0.45
C ARG A 30 20.54 -0.46 0.94
N ILE A 31 19.25 -0.62 1.15
CA ILE A 31 18.70 -0.98 2.46
C ILE A 31 19.07 -2.43 2.81
N ARG A 32 19.04 -3.36 1.86
CA ARG A 32 19.51 -4.74 2.10
C ARG A 32 20.98 -4.75 2.52
N ARG A 33 21.84 -4.08 1.78
CA ARG A 33 23.27 -3.97 2.14
C ARG A 33 23.49 -3.23 3.48
N PHE A 34 22.66 -2.25 3.79
CA PHE A 34 22.71 -1.55 5.09
C PHE A 34 22.45 -2.53 6.24
N ARG A 35 21.46 -3.40 6.11
CA ARG A 35 21.11 -4.42 7.12
C ARG A 35 22.24 -5.43 7.36
N GLU A 36 22.98 -5.79 6.33
CA GLU A 36 24.12 -6.70 6.43
C GLU A 36 25.31 -6.06 7.17
N THR A 37 25.48 -4.77 7.09
CA THR A 37 26.68 -4.06 7.54
C THR A 37 26.48 -3.23 8.81
N LYS A 38 25.25 -2.98 9.22
CA LYS A 38 24.92 -2.11 10.37
C LYS A 38 24.01 -2.84 11.37
N PRO A 39 24.37 -2.86 12.67
CA PRO A 39 23.56 -3.47 13.71
C PRO A 39 22.38 -2.55 14.12
N ILE A 40 21.59 -2.11 13.14
CA ILE A 40 20.44 -1.22 13.34
C ILE A 40 19.23 -1.86 12.68
N PHE A 41 18.16 -2.07 13.47
CA PHE A 41 16.89 -2.52 12.91
C PHE A 41 16.34 -1.48 11.92
N SER A 42 16.05 -1.92 10.71
CA SER A 42 15.52 -1.07 9.65
C SER A 42 14.39 -1.76 8.88
N MET A 43 13.38 -0.99 8.50
CA MET A 43 12.24 -1.43 7.69
C MET A 43 12.18 -0.60 6.41
N ASP A 44 11.98 -1.27 5.28
CA ASP A 44 11.66 -0.68 3.99
C ASP A 44 10.17 -0.92 3.72
N PHE A 45 9.35 0.06 4.04
CA PHE A 45 7.90 -0.12 4.11
C PHE A 45 7.30 -0.63 2.79
N GLN A 46 7.82 -0.18 1.65
CA GLN A 46 7.30 -0.56 0.34
C GLN A 46 7.92 -1.84 -0.24
N ASN A 47 9.09 -2.27 0.25
CA ASN A 47 9.81 -3.39 -0.36
C ASN A 47 9.97 -4.62 0.57
N ASP A 48 9.51 -4.54 1.82
CA ASP A 48 9.64 -5.63 2.81
C ASP A 48 8.41 -6.55 2.88
N ALA A 49 7.51 -6.48 1.92
CA ALA A 49 6.27 -7.27 1.97
C ALA A 49 6.50 -8.79 1.95
N GLU A 50 7.63 -9.26 1.42
CA GLU A 50 8.01 -10.68 1.44
C GLU A 50 8.11 -11.23 2.87
N TYR A 51 8.63 -10.44 3.83
CA TYR A 51 8.79 -10.87 5.23
C TYR A 51 7.47 -10.96 6.01
N VAL A 52 6.42 -10.34 5.48
CA VAL A 52 5.11 -10.30 6.12
C VAL A 52 4.00 -10.92 5.26
N GLY A 53 4.34 -11.41 4.07
CA GLY A 53 3.42 -12.09 3.15
C GLY A 53 2.43 -11.16 2.47
N GLY A 54 2.88 -9.96 2.04
CA GLY A 54 2.07 -8.99 1.30
C GLY A 54 1.71 -7.74 2.09
N CYS A 55 0.71 -7.00 1.63
CA CYS A 55 0.23 -5.78 2.27
C CYS A 55 -0.29 -6.07 3.70
N ILE A 56 0.09 -5.24 4.66
CA ILE A 56 -0.32 -5.39 6.07
C ILE A 56 -1.66 -4.71 6.39
N ALA A 57 -2.18 -3.89 5.50
CA ALA A 57 -3.37 -3.07 5.66
C ALA A 57 -4.69 -3.86 5.71
N GLY A 58 -5.81 -3.16 5.89
CA GLY A 58 -7.15 -3.74 5.89
C GLY A 58 -7.41 -4.66 7.08
N GLY A 59 -6.82 -4.36 8.25
CA GLY A 59 -7.00 -5.14 9.47
C GLY A 59 -6.18 -6.43 9.54
N ARG A 60 -5.41 -6.79 8.52
CA ARG A 60 -4.61 -8.00 8.53
C ARG A 60 -3.52 -7.95 9.61
N ARG A 61 -2.80 -6.86 9.73
CA ARG A 61 -1.81 -6.56 10.78
C ARG A 61 -1.88 -5.11 11.26
N TYR A 62 -2.61 -4.27 10.54
CA TYR A 62 -2.67 -2.85 10.73
C TYR A 62 -3.96 -2.27 10.13
N LEU A 63 -4.48 -1.26 10.77
CA LEU A 63 -5.52 -0.35 10.30
C LEU A 63 -5.22 1.06 10.81
N HIS A 64 -5.91 2.04 10.30
CA HIS A 64 -5.85 3.42 10.75
C HIS A 64 -7.21 3.90 11.25
N ILE A 65 -7.22 4.73 12.28
CA ILE A 65 -8.41 5.48 12.72
C ILE A 65 -8.03 6.95 12.64
N ASN A 66 -8.74 7.70 11.83
CA ASN A 66 -8.45 9.12 11.65
C ASN A 66 -8.99 9.96 12.83
N ALA A 67 -8.72 11.26 12.81
CA ALA A 67 -9.15 12.16 13.90
C ALA A 67 -10.67 12.32 14.03
N ALA A 68 -11.44 12.03 12.96
CA ALA A 68 -12.89 12.03 12.97
C ALA A 68 -13.49 10.69 13.47
N GLY A 69 -12.66 9.67 13.66
CA GLY A 69 -13.08 8.34 14.08
C GLY A 69 -13.36 7.36 12.93
N ASP A 70 -13.15 7.75 11.67
CA ASP A 70 -13.34 6.83 10.55
C ASP A 70 -12.27 5.73 10.55
N VAL A 71 -12.72 4.50 10.32
CA VAL A 71 -11.83 3.33 10.34
C VAL A 71 -11.40 3.04 8.90
N GLU A 72 -10.13 3.32 8.63
CA GLU A 72 -9.51 3.25 7.32
C GLU A 72 -8.60 2.02 7.19
N PRO A 73 -8.50 1.40 6.01
CA PRO A 73 -7.60 0.26 5.80
C PRO A 73 -6.13 0.57 6.07
N CYS A 74 -5.70 1.80 5.77
CA CYS A 74 -4.32 2.25 5.86
C CYS A 74 -4.29 3.78 6.02
N VAL A 75 -3.28 4.31 6.69
CA VAL A 75 -3.06 5.76 6.83
C VAL A 75 -2.91 6.51 5.49
N PHE A 76 -2.68 5.79 4.40
CA PHE A 76 -2.59 6.34 3.04
C PHE A 76 -3.85 6.09 2.21
N ILE A 77 -4.87 5.45 2.75
CA ILE A 77 -6.10 5.07 2.06
C ILE A 77 -7.29 5.69 2.79
N HIS A 78 -7.64 6.90 2.39
CA HIS A 78 -8.64 7.74 3.03
C HIS A 78 -10.06 7.41 2.52
N TYR A 79 -10.49 6.16 2.70
CA TYR A 79 -11.83 5.68 2.43
C TYR A 79 -12.33 4.80 3.57
N SER A 80 -13.60 4.95 3.94
CA SER A 80 -14.23 4.15 4.98
C SER A 80 -15.71 3.88 4.71
N ASN A 81 -16.23 2.83 5.35
CA ASN A 81 -17.67 2.57 5.47
C ASN A 81 -18.18 2.83 6.87
N VAL A 82 -17.32 2.98 7.87
CA VAL A 82 -17.68 2.91 9.29
C VAL A 82 -16.85 3.85 10.14
N ASN A 83 -17.47 4.31 11.23
CA ASN A 83 -16.83 5.17 12.22
C ASN A 83 -16.80 4.46 13.59
N ILE A 84 -15.69 4.57 14.31
CA ILE A 84 -15.49 3.90 15.61
C ILE A 84 -16.45 4.41 16.70
N HIS A 85 -17.07 5.58 16.51
CA HIS A 85 -18.10 6.08 17.42
C HIS A 85 -19.45 5.39 17.23
N GLU A 86 -19.66 4.68 16.11
CA GLU A 86 -20.92 4.05 15.73
C GLU A 86 -20.89 2.52 15.83
N CYS A 87 -19.70 1.91 15.83
CA CYS A 87 -19.57 0.46 15.88
C CYS A 87 -18.33 0.03 16.69
N SER A 88 -18.28 -1.25 17.06
CA SER A 88 -17.08 -1.82 17.68
C SER A 88 -15.95 -1.99 16.65
N LEU A 89 -14.70 -2.06 17.13
CA LEU A 89 -13.55 -2.35 16.26
C LEU A 89 -13.70 -3.71 15.55
N LEU A 90 -14.29 -4.70 16.19
CA LEU A 90 -14.54 -6.01 15.57
C LEU A 90 -15.59 -5.93 14.44
N ASP A 91 -16.58 -5.07 14.58
CA ASP A 91 -17.56 -4.84 13.51
C ASP A 91 -16.93 -4.03 12.37
N ALA A 92 -16.10 -3.05 12.68
CA ALA A 92 -15.35 -2.30 11.68
C ALA A 92 -14.47 -3.21 10.80
N LEU A 93 -13.80 -4.23 11.38
CA LEU A 93 -13.03 -5.22 10.64
C LEU A 93 -13.88 -6.10 9.70
N LYS A 94 -15.21 -6.13 9.90
CA LYS A 94 -16.16 -6.84 9.04
C LYS A 94 -16.87 -5.93 8.05
N SER A 95 -16.53 -4.64 8.02
CA SER A 95 -17.13 -3.70 7.07
C SER A 95 -16.82 -4.09 5.62
N PRO A 96 -17.64 -3.66 4.65
CA PRO A 96 -17.48 -4.08 3.25
C PRO A 96 -16.09 -3.81 2.68
N LEU A 97 -15.47 -2.67 2.98
CA LEU A 97 -14.12 -2.35 2.49
C LEU A 97 -13.05 -3.26 3.11
N PHE A 98 -13.12 -3.51 4.45
CA PHE A 98 -12.18 -4.39 5.13
C PHE A 98 -12.31 -5.84 4.65
N MET A 99 -13.54 -6.31 4.41
CA MET A 99 -13.77 -7.63 3.82
C MET A 99 -13.27 -7.73 2.39
N ALA A 100 -13.37 -6.66 1.59
CA ALA A 100 -12.77 -6.61 0.26
C ALA A 100 -11.24 -6.72 0.32
N TYR A 101 -10.59 -6.05 1.30
CA TYR A 101 -9.16 -6.21 1.57
C TYR A 101 -8.81 -7.64 1.98
N HIS A 102 -9.56 -8.22 2.90
CA HIS A 102 -9.34 -9.59 3.38
C HIS A 102 -9.41 -10.61 2.25
N ASN A 103 -10.43 -10.50 1.40
CA ASN A 103 -10.67 -11.44 0.31
C ASN A 103 -9.75 -11.21 -0.91
N GLY A 104 -9.23 -9.99 -1.08
CA GLY A 104 -8.38 -9.63 -2.22
C GLY A 104 -6.90 -9.91 -2.03
N GLN A 105 -6.43 -10.11 -0.82
CA GLN A 105 -5.01 -10.34 -0.52
C GLN A 105 -4.56 -11.78 -0.85
N PRO A 106 -3.33 -11.94 -1.32
CA PRO A 106 -2.38 -10.90 -1.71
C PRO A 106 -2.79 -10.24 -3.04
N PHE A 107 -2.70 -8.92 -3.13
CA PHE A 107 -3.06 -8.16 -4.34
C PHE A 107 -2.12 -8.44 -5.52
N ASN A 108 -0.93 -8.97 -5.24
CA ASN A 108 0.04 -9.40 -6.23
C ASN A 108 0.88 -10.55 -5.68
N GLN A 109 1.28 -11.50 -6.53
CA GLN A 109 2.20 -12.58 -6.14
C GLN A 109 3.64 -12.09 -6.00
N ASN A 110 4.00 -11.04 -6.72
CA ASN A 110 5.28 -10.36 -6.56
C ASN A 110 5.23 -9.44 -5.33
N MET A 111 5.95 -9.81 -4.28
CA MET A 111 5.96 -9.07 -3.00
C MET A 111 6.71 -7.72 -3.05
N LEU A 112 7.29 -7.36 -4.18
CA LEU A 112 7.74 -5.99 -4.46
C LEU A 112 6.61 -5.10 -5.04
N ARG A 113 5.40 -5.67 -5.19
CA ARG A 113 4.18 -4.99 -5.66
C ARG A 113 2.98 -5.25 -4.74
N PRO A 114 3.11 -5.07 -3.40
CA PRO A 114 2.09 -5.50 -2.46
C PRO A 114 0.92 -4.51 -2.32
N CYS A 115 1.11 -3.23 -2.62
CA CYS A 115 0.17 -2.16 -2.29
C CYS A 115 -0.97 -2.07 -3.33
N PRO A 116 -2.24 -2.07 -2.87
CA PRO A 116 -3.37 -1.90 -3.78
C PRO A 116 -3.49 -0.48 -4.33
N MET A 117 -2.80 0.52 -3.73
CA MET A 117 -2.80 1.89 -4.24
C MET A 117 -1.65 2.12 -5.22
N LEU A 118 -0.40 1.85 -4.79
CA LEU A 118 0.77 2.21 -5.59
C LEU A 118 1.01 1.25 -6.76
N GLU A 119 0.86 -0.06 -6.54
CA GLU A 119 1.27 -1.05 -7.53
C GLU A 119 0.09 -1.80 -8.19
N ASN A 120 -1.10 -1.72 -7.59
CA ASN A 120 -2.28 -2.42 -8.10
C ASN A 120 -3.54 -1.52 -8.01
N PRO A 121 -3.52 -0.30 -8.57
CA PRO A 121 -4.57 0.71 -8.36
C PRO A 121 -5.97 0.23 -8.79
N GLU A 122 -6.08 -0.66 -9.77
CA GLU A 122 -7.37 -1.20 -10.18
C GLU A 122 -8.01 -2.10 -9.10
N TYR A 123 -7.21 -2.75 -8.23
CA TYR A 123 -7.75 -3.44 -7.07
C TYR A 123 -8.37 -2.46 -6.07
N LEU A 124 -7.66 -1.36 -5.74
CA LEU A 124 -8.21 -0.34 -4.85
C LEU A 124 -9.49 0.26 -5.41
N ARG A 125 -9.49 0.66 -6.68
CA ARG A 125 -10.67 1.20 -7.38
C ARG A 125 -11.88 0.28 -7.25
N LYS A 126 -11.68 -1.00 -7.54
CA LYS A 126 -12.71 -2.03 -7.45
C LYS A 126 -13.22 -2.19 -6.01
N MET A 127 -12.32 -2.30 -5.03
CA MET A 127 -12.69 -2.49 -3.63
C MET A 127 -13.51 -1.32 -3.09
N VAL A 128 -13.07 -0.09 -3.32
CA VAL A 128 -13.79 1.11 -2.86
C VAL A 128 -15.15 1.23 -3.52
N LYS A 129 -15.24 1.08 -4.86
CA LYS A 129 -16.53 1.16 -5.57
C LYS A 129 -17.52 0.05 -5.17
N GLN A 130 -17.03 -1.18 -5.05
CA GLN A 130 -17.91 -2.32 -4.70
C GLN A 130 -18.36 -2.30 -3.24
N SER A 131 -17.51 -1.79 -2.34
CA SER A 131 -17.88 -1.65 -0.93
C SER A 131 -18.80 -0.46 -0.64
N GLY A 132 -18.90 0.50 -1.55
CA GLY A 132 -19.59 1.77 -1.29
C GLY A 132 -18.88 2.63 -0.25
N ALA A 133 -17.55 2.44 -0.06
CA ALA A 133 -16.78 3.28 0.84
C ALA A 133 -16.63 4.70 0.29
N GLU A 134 -16.73 5.68 1.17
CA GLU A 134 -16.64 7.10 0.84
C GLU A 134 -15.30 7.68 1.29
N SER A 135 -14.90 8.80 0.66
CA SER A 135 -13.69 9.53 1.07
C SER A 135 -13.87 10.09 2.49
N THR A 136 -12.84 9.89 3.31
CA THR A 136 -12.78 10.40 4.69
C THR A 136 -12.02 11.73 4.79
N ASP A 137 -11.53 12.26 3.67
CA ASP A 137 -10.92 13.59 3.63
C ASP A 137 -12.01 14.67 3.67
N LEU A 138 -12.11 15.33 4.83
CA LEU A 138 -13.16 16.32 5.10
C LEU A 138 -12.95 17.64 4.35
N GLN A 139 -11.72 17.99 4.03
CA GLN A 139 -11.40 19.30 3.42
C GLN A 139 -11.45 19.25 1.90
N SER A 140 -10.97 18.17 1.33
CA SER A 140 -10.83 17.99 -0.12
C SER A 140 -11.05 16.53 -0.50
N PRO A 141 -12.30 16.03 -0.42
CA PRO A 141 -12.61 14.63 -0.72
C PRO A 141 -12.06 14.22 -2.08
N GLU A 142 -11.18 13.22 -2.09
CA GLU A 142 -10.58 12.69 -3.32
C GLU A 142 -11.38 11.47 -3.79
N SER A 143 -11.77 11.46 -5.07
CA SER A 143 -12.38 10.26 -5.65
C SER A 143 -11.35 9.15 -5.83
N VAL A 144 -11.79 7.90 -5.66
CA VAL A 144 -10.89 6.74 -5.88
C VAL A 144 -10.39 6.65 -7.32
N ASP A 145 -11.16 7.15 -8.28
CA ASP A 145 -10.72 7.22 -9.69
C ASP A 145 -9.52 8.14 -9.84
N HIS A 146 -9.57 9.35 -9.28
CA HIS A 146 -8.49 10.31 -9.32
C HIS A 146 -7.23 9.77 -8.63
N LEU A 147 -7.35 9.20 -7.43
CA LEU A 147 -6.23 8.59 -6.71
C LEU A 147 -5.57 7.47 -7.53
N CYS A 148 -6.37 6.57 -8.08
CA CYS A 148 -5.87 5.44 -8.86
C CYS A 148 -5.22 5.88 -10.17
N ASP A 149 -5.76 6.89 -10.85
CA ASP A 149 -5.17 7.45 -12.07
C ASP A 149 -3.80 8.08 -11.81
N LYS A 150 -3.60 8.75 -10.67
CA LYS A 150 -2.28 9.25 -10.25
C LYS A 150 -1.23 8.14 -10.09
N CYS A 151 -1.66 6.95 -9.64
CA CYS A 151 -0.75 5.83 -9.37
C CYS A 151 -0.50 4.93 -10.59
N LYS A 152 -1.35 4.99 -11.63
CA LYS A 152 -1.33 4.05 -12.75
C LYS A 152 0.02 4.01 -13.48
N LEU A 153 0.53 5.14 -13.91
CA LEU A 153 1.80 5.21 -14.63
C LEU A 153 2.97 4.70 -13.77
N TYR A 154 2.96 5.01 -12.47
CA TYR A 154 3.95 4.51 -11.54
C TYR A 154 3.90 2.98 -11.42
N ALA A 155 2.70 2.40 -11.28
CA ALA A 155 2.51 0.96 -11.20
C ALA A 155 3.02 0.23 -12.45
N GLU A 156 2.70 0.75 -13.64
CA GLU A 156 3.14 0.23 -14.94
C GLU A 156 4.66 0.30 -15.09
N ASN A 157 5.27 1.44 -14.76
CA ASN A 157 6.72 1.63 -14.85
C ASN A 157 7.51 0.73 -13.89
N TRP A 158 7.00 0.55 -12.67
CA TRP A 158 7.65 -0.29 -11.66
C TRP A 158 7.54 -1.79 -11.96
N GLU A 159 6.49 -2.23 -12.66
CA GLU A 159 6.20 -3.64 -12.89
C GLU A 159 7.38 -4.43 -13.46
N LYS A 160 8.00 -3.92 -14.52
CA LYS A 160 9.12 -4.60 -15.19
C LYS A 160 10.30 -4.80 -14.23
N THR A 161 10.75 -3.74 -13.59
CA THR A 161 11.89 -3.78 -12.66
C THR A 161 11.58 -4.65 -11.43
N ALA A 162 10.36 -4.57 -10.90
CA ALA A 162 9.93 -5.42 -9.80
C ALA A 162 9.96 -6.90 -10.16
N ASN A 163 9.50 -7.27 -11.36
CA ASN A 163 9.52 -8.65 -11.82
C ASN A 163 10.95 -9.16 -12.04
N GLU A 164 11.83 -8.36 -12.63
CA GLU A 164 13.24 -8.71 -12.78
C GLU A 164 13.88 -9.01 -11.42
N LEU A 165 13.75 -8.09 -10.45
CA LEU A 165 14.29 -8.26 -9.10
C LEU A 165 13.70 -9.45 -8.35
N TRP A 166 12.40 -9.68 -8.47
CA TRP A 166 11.73 -10.78 -7.79
C TRP A 166 12.19 -12.14 -8.28
N TYR A 167 12.26 -12.34 -9.59
CA TYR A 167 12.71 -13.59 -10.19
C TYR A 167 14.22 -13.84 -10.04
N GLU A 168 15.04 -12.80 -9.96
CA GLU A 168 16.46 -12.93 -9.64
C GLU A 168 16.66 -13.47 -8.21
N ASN A 169 15.90 -12.94 -7.23
CA ASN A 169 15.96 -13.40 -5.85
C ASN A 169 15.48 -14.84 -5.69
N GLU A 170 14.37 -15.22 -6.35
CA GLU A 170 13.90 -16.61 -6.31
C GLU A 170 14.89 -17.61 -6.87
N ARG A 171 15.68 -17.23 -7.88
CA ARG A 171 16.76 -18.07 -8.42
C ARG A 171 17.92 -18.24 -7.45
N GLN A 172 18.29 -17.18 -6.73
CA GLN A 172 19.37 -17.22 -5.75
C GLN A 172 19.00 -18.02 -4.48
N THR A 173 17.75 -18.04 -4.08
CA THR A 173 17.29 -18.80 -2.90
C THR A 173 17.10 -20.30 -3.18
N LYS A 174 17.03 -20.73 -4.45
CA LYS A 174 16.87 -22.13 -4.86
C LYS A 174 18.18 -22.80 -5.30
N SER A 175 19.27 -22.06 -5.32
CA SER A 175 20.64 -22.54 -5.62
C SER A 175 21.42 -22.74 -4.31
#